data_808dcc80ddd04fc4fccc5e87dec9fc87
#
_entry.id   808dcc80ddd04fc4fccc5e87dec9fc87
#
_cell.length_a   1.000
_cell.length_b   1.000
_cell.length_c   1.000
_cell.angle_alpha   90.00
_cell.angle_beta   90.00
_cell.angle_gamma   90.00
#
_symmetry.space_group_name_H-M   'P 1'
#
loop_
_entity.id
_entity.type
_entity.pdbx_description
1 polymer ?
#
loop_
_entity_poly.entity_id
_entity_poly.type
_entity_poly.pdbx_seq_one_letter_code
_entity_poly.pdbx_strand_id
1 'polypeptide(L)'
;LSAAVREQVFQALSEADAVVFLLDARDGLSASDRDIASDLRRDETPVLVAANKAEGLDRDITASEFFELSLGTPQVVSAKTGQGVGTLLDAIASIVPDSESEGISAEANRIAIVGRPNVGKSTLVNCLAGEPRMIVADLPGTTRDSVAVPVERDGEALSLIHI
;
A
#
# COMPACT_ATOMS: atom_id res chain seq x y z
N LEU A 1 11.03 -8.54 13.27
CA LEU A 1 11.12 -7.95 11.93
C LEU A 1 12.52 -8.15 11.36
N SER A 2 12.66 -8.70 10.15
CA SER A 2 13.96 -8.86 9.52
C SER A 2 14.56 -7.50 9.15
N ALA A 3 15.92 -7.43 9.15
CA ALA A 3 16.62 -6.20 8.75
C ALA A 3 16.27 -5.79 7.31
N ALA A 4 16.08 -6.75 6.40
CA ALA A 4 15.71 -6.49 5.01
C ALA A 4 14.33 -5.83 4.88
N VAL A 5 13.34 -6.28 5.63
CA VAL A 5 11.98 -5.67 5.61
C VAL A 5 12.02 -4.26 6.20
N ARG A 6 12.77 -4.06 7.27
CA ARG A 6 12.93 -2.73 7.87
C ARG A 6 13.60 -1.75 6.91
N GLU A 7 14.64 -2.18 6.21
CA GLU A 7 15.32 -1.37 5.19
C GLU A 7 14.36 -0.96 4.07
N GLN A 8 13.52 -1.88 3.60
CA GLN A 8 12.48 -1.58 2.60
C GLN A 8 11.49 -0.52 3.08
N VAL A 9 11.05 -0.59 4.35
CA VAL A 9 10.16 0.41 4.95
C VAL A 9 10.83 1.78 4.97
N PHE A 10 12.08 1.87 5.41
CA PHE A 10 12.81 3.15 5.43
C PHE A 10 13.05 3.70 4.03
N GLN A 11 13.37 2.85 3.06
CA GLN A 11 13.51 3.27 1.67
C GLN A 11 12.17 3.83 1.14
N ALA A 12 11.05 3.15 1.41
CA ALA A 12 9.72 3.61 1.02
C ALA A 12 9.42 5.00 1.59
N LEU A 13 9.66 5.20 2.89
CA LEU A 13 9.43 6.48 3.56
C LEU A 13 10.28 7.61 2.99
N SER A 14 11.51 7.32 2.56
CA SER A 14 12.41 8.33 2.00
C SER A 14 12.04 8.76 0.56
N GLU A 15 11.34 7.91 -0.18
CA GLU A 15 11.06 8.11 -1.61
C GLU A 15 9.60 8.46 -1.90
N ALA A 16 8.66 8.11 -1.02
CA ALA A 16 7.23 8.21 -1.27
C ALA A 16 6.61 9.49 -0.72
N ASP A 17 5.59 9.99 -1.41
CA ASP A 17 4.72 11.08 -0.95
C ASP A 17 3.62 10.54 -0.02
N ALA A 18 3.26 9.27 -0.15
CA ALA A 18 2.36 8.55 0.74
C ALA A 18 2.67 7.06 0.72
N VAL A 19 2.25 6.36 1.77
CA VAL A 19 2.47 4.92 1.94
C VAL A 19 1.14 4.20 2.11
N VAL A 20 0.96 3.10 1.39
CA VAL A 20 -0.09 2.12 1.67
C VAL A 20 0.53 0.97 2.46
N PHE A 21 0.11 0.83 3.71
CA PHE A 21 0.51 -0.29 4.55
C PHE A 21 -0.47 -1.44 4.37
N LEU A 22 -0.04 -2.45 3.62
CA LEU A 22 -0.86 -3.59 3.26
C LEU A 22 -0.71 -4.72 4.28
N LEU A 23 -1.83 -5.22 4.76
CA LEU A 23 -1.95 -6.26 5.77
C LEU A 23 -2.78 -7.43 5.21
N ASP A 24 -2.66 -8.59 5.83
CA ASP A 24 -3.45 -9.77 5.51
C ASP A 24 -4.64 -9.88 6.47
N ALA A 25 -5.85 -9.68 5.95
CA ALA A 25 -7.08 -9.72 6.75
C ALA A 25 -7.40 -11.13 7.26
N ARG A 26 -6.91 -12.17 6.63
CA ARG A 26 -7.15 -13.56 7.04
C ARG A 26 -6.19 -14.03 8.12
N ASP A 27 -4.93 -13.66 8.00
CA ASP A 27 -3.92 -13.98 9.01
C ASP A 27 -4.05 -13.13 10.28
N GLY A 28 -4.64 -11.94 10.16
CA GLY A 28 -4.69 -10.96 11.23
C GLY A 28 -3.33 -10.29 11.49
N LEU A 29 -3.23 -9.58 12.60
CA LEU A 29 -2.03 -8.83 12.96
C LEU A 29 -0.93 -9.74 13.53
N SER A 30 0.25 -9.62 12.94
CA SER A 30 1.48 -10.25 13.42
C SER A 30 2.35 -9.28 14.23
N ALA A 31 3.35 -9.81 14.92
CA ALA A 31 4.36 -9.00 15.58
C ALA A 31 5.13 -8.11 14.57
N SER A 32 5.43 -8.66 13.39
CA SER A 32 6.08 -7.89 12.31
C SER A 32 5.23 -6.72 11.82
N ASP A 33 3.91 -6.88 11.74
CA ASP A 33 3.01 -5.79 11.36
C ASP A 33 3.03 -4.65 12.40
N ARG A 34 3.08 -5.00 13.69
CA ARG A 34 3.19 -4.02 14.76
C ARG A 34 4.53 -3.28 14.75
N ASP A 35 5.62 -3.96 14.41
CA ASP A 35 6.94 -3.36 14.26
C ASP A 35 6.96 -2.37 13.09
N ILE A 36 6.43 -2.77 11.93
CA ILE A 36 6.29 -1.88 10.76
C ILE A 36 5.44 -0.66 11.12
N ALA A 37 4.30 -0.87 11.74
CA ALA A 37 3.41 0.23 12.16
C ALA A 37 4.11 1.20 13.12
N SER A 38 4.95 0.68 14.01
CA SER A 38 5.74 1.52 14.92
C SER A 38 6.74 2.40 14.16
N ASP A 39 7.41 1.86 13.15
CA ASP A 39 8.33 2.62 12.32
C ASP A 39 7.58 3.67 11.48
N LEU A 40 6.43 3.31 10.91
CA LEU A 40 5.58 4.23 10.14
C LEU A 40 5.03 5.39 10.97
N ARG A 41 4.65 5.15 12.23
CA ARG A 41 4.15 6.22 13.12
C ARG A 41 5.20 7.27 13.50
N ARG A 42 6.48 6.94 13.37
CA ARG A 42 7.59 7.87 13.70
C ARG A 42 7.91 8.82 12.57
N ASP A 43 7.40 8.56 11.38
CA ASP A 43 7.63 9.37 10.20
C ASP A 43 6.41 10.24 9.91
N GLU A 44 6.62 11.37 9.25
CA GLU A 44 5.54 12.31 8.89
C GLU A 44 4.86 11.96 7.56
N THR A 45 5.36 10.99 6.81
CA THR A 45 4.76 10.55 5.55
C THR A 45 3.35 10.03 5.79
N PRO A 46 2.34 10.51 5.04
CA PRO A 46 0.98 10.01 5.16
C PRO A 46 0.87 8.52 4.93
N VAL A 47 0.16 7.80 5.78
CA VAL A 47 -0.02 6.35 5.71
C VAL A 47 -1.50 6.00 5.62
N LEU A 48 -1.85 5.13 4.69
CA LEU A 48 -3.14 4.43 4.63
C LEU A 48 -2.94 2.97 4.97
N VAL A 49 -3.74 2.47 5.89
CA VAL A 49 -3.80 1.03 6.21
C VAL A 49 -4.80 0.35 5.30
N ALA A 50 -4.41 -0.73 4.66
CA ALA A 50 -5.28 -1.55 3.83
C ALA A 50 -5.20 -3.01 4.27
N ALA A 51 -6.34 -3.58 4.66
CA ALA A 51 -6.47 -5.00 5.00
C ALA A 51 -6.93 -5.76 3.76
N ASN A 52 -6.02 -6.52 3.19
CA ASN A 52 -6.22 -7.27 1.95
C ASN A 52 -6.70 -8.71 2.21
N LYS A 53 -7.11 -9.39 1.15
CA LYS A 53 -7.65 -10.75 1.16
C LYS A 53 -8.98 -10.85 1.91
N ALA A 54 -9.77 -9.79 1.86
CA ALA A 54 -11.01 -9.65 2.62
C ALA A 54 -12.25 -10.20 1.90
N GLU A 55 -12.08 -10.90 0.79
CA GLU A 55 -13.18 -11.55 0.09
C GLU A 55 -13.93 -12.51 1.01
N GLY A 56 -15.24 -12.32 1.11
CA GLY A 56 -16.12 -13.12 1.96
C GLY A 56 -16.07 -12.79 3.46
N LEU A 57 -15.27 -11.80 3.87
CA LEU A 57 -15.20 -11.34 5.26
C LEU A 57 -16.14 -10.16 5.51
N ASP A 58 -16.63 -10.04 6.75
CA ASP A 58 -17.37 -8.85 7.19
C ASP A 58 -16.41 -7.66 7.29
N ARG A 59 -16.77 -6.55 6.63
CA ARG A 59 -15.89 -5.39 6.49
C ARG A 59 -15.67 -4.68 7.82
N ASP A 60 -16.72 -4.50 8.62
CA ASP A 60 -16.64 -3.75 9.88
C ASP A 60 -15.87 -4.54 10.93
N ILE A 61 -16.09 -5.84 11.02
CA ILE A 61 -15.35 -6.73 11.91
C ILE A 61 -13.88 -6.77 11.50
N THR A 62 -13.60 -6.90 10.21
CA THR A 62 -12.23 -6.93 9.69
C THR A 62 -11.50 -5.62 9.97
N ALA A 63 -12.13 -4.48 9.70
CA ALA A 63 -11.53 -3.17 9.96
C ALA A 63 -11.23 -2.97 11.46
N SER A 64 -12.10 -3.45 12.34
CA SER A 64 -11.97 -3.23 13.79
C SER A 64 -10.65 -3.76 14.36
N GLU A 65 -10.14 -4.87 13.85
CA GLU A 65 -8.87 -5.46 14.30
C GLU A 65 -7.67 -4.54 14.03
N PHE A 66 -7.67 -3.88 12.87
CA PHE A 66 -6.52 -3.10 12.41
C PHE A 66 -6.49 -1.67 12.96
N PHE A 67 -7.53 -1.20 13.65
CA PHE A 67 -7.49 0.06 14.39
C PHE A 67 -6.44 0.06 15.51
N GLU A 68 -6.05 -1.10 16.01
CA GLU A 68 -4.97 -1.27 17.00
C GLU A 68 -3.66 -0.61 16.55
N LEU A 69 -3.41 -0.54 15.24
CA LEU A 69 -2.18 0.02 14.69
C LEU A 69 -2.06 1.55 14.86
N SER A 70 -3.15 2.24 15.17
CA SER A 70 -3.19 3.70 15.35
C SER A 70 -2.65 4.48 14.14
N LEU A 71 -2.99 4.03 12.94
CA LEU A 71 -2.61 4.63 11.65
C LEU A 71 -3.84 5.11 10.84
N GLY A 72 -4.92 5.47 11.54
CA GLY A 72 -6.17 5.92 10.92
C GLY A 72 -7.14 4.77 10.62
N THR A 73 -8.19 5.08 9.85
CA THR A 73 -9.25 4.12 9.51
C THR A 73 -8.75 3.10 8.49
N PRO A 74 -8.75 1.79 8.82
CA PRO A 74 -8.33 0.76 7.88
C PRO A 74 -9.29 0.66 6.68
N GLN A 75 -8.71 0.57 5.48
CA GLN A 75 -9.44 0.24 4.26
C GLN A 75 -9.50 -1.28 4.09
N VAL A 76 -10.67 -1.84 3.85
CA VAL A 76 -10.85 -3.28 3.66
C VAL A 76 -10.97 -3.58 2.18
N VAL A 77 -10.03 -4.36 1.64
CA VAL A 77 -9.90 -4.59 0.20
C VAL A 77 -9.71 -6.07 -0.14
N SER A 78 -10.01 -6.41 -1.38
CA SER A 78 -9.56 -7.65 -2.01
C SER A 78 -8.88 -7.33 -3.33
N ALA A 79 -7.56 -7.39 -3.38
CA ALA A 79 -6.81 -7.19 -4.60
C ALA A 79 -7.13 -8.28 -5.66
N LYS A 80 -7.49 -9.47 -5.21
CA LYS A 80 -7.88 -10.59 -6.07
C LYS A 80 -9.18 -10.33 -6.82
N THR A 81 -10.19 -9.77 -6.16
CA THR A 81 -11.52 -9.52 -6.73
C THR A 81 -11.73 -8.08 -7.20
N GLY A 82 -10.87 -7.16 -6.77
CA GLY A 82 -11.01 -5.72 -6.98
C GLY A 82 -11.93 -5.03 -5.99
N GLN A 83 -12.55 -5.75 -5.06
CA GLN A 83 -13.47 -5.18 -4.08
C GLN A 83 -12.75 -4.20 -3.15
N GLY A 84 -13.31 -2.99 -3.01
CA GLY A 84 -12.77 -1.93 -2.15
C GLY A 84 -11.55 -1.20 -2.73
N VAL A 85 -10.99 -1.63 -3.85
CA VAL A 85 -9.79 -1.05 -4.45
C VAL A 85 -10.06 0.35 -5.00
N GLY A 86 -11.24 0.59 -5.58
CA GLY A 86 -11.64 1.93 -6.02
C GLY A 86 -11.71 2.93 -4.86
N THR A 87 -12.29 2.53 -3.74
CA THR A 87 -12.32 3.35 -2.51
C THR A 87 -10.92 3.60 -1.96
N LEU A 88 -10.02 2.60 -2.02
CA LEU A 88 -8.62 2.77 -1.64
C LEU A 88 -7.93 3.80 -2.53
N LEU A 89 -8.14 3.78 -3.84
CA LEU A 89 -7.59 4.78 -4.77
C LEU A 89 -8.07 6.18 -4.45
N ASP A 90 -9.37 6.35 -4.15
CA ASP A 90 -9.93 7.64 -3.76
C ASP A 90 -9.30 8.14 -2.44
N ALA A 91 -9.08 7.24 -1.48
CA ALA A 91 -8.41 7.57 -0.24
C ALA A 91 -6.94 7.97 -0.46
N ILE A 92 -6.21 7.29 -1.36
CA ILE A 92 -4.84 7.66 -1.74
C ILE A 92 -4.84 9.06 -2.34
N ALA A 93 -5.70 9.34 -3.29
CA ALA A 93 -5.80 10.65 -3.94
C ALA A 93 -6.08 11.78 -2.93
N SER A 94 -6.80 11.50 -1.84
CA SER A 94 -7.14 12.49 -0.82
C SER A 94 -6.00 12.85 0.12
N ILE A 95 -4.99 11.97 0.28
CA ILE A 95 -3.88 12.18 1.23
C ILE A 95 -2.59 12.65 0.57
N VAL A 96 -2.45 12.50 -0.75
CA VAL A 96 -1.28 13.02 -1.47
C VAL A 96 -1.37 14.53 -1.62
N PRO A 97 -0.21 15.24 -1.62
CA PRO A 97 -0.21 16.66 -1.88
C PRO A 97 -0.81 16.99 -3.25
N ASP A 98 -1.60 18.07 -3.33
CA ASP A 98 -2.05 18.58 -4.61
C ASP A 98 -0.83 18.95 -5.46
N SER A 99 -0.77 18.45 -6.68
CA SER A 99 0.24 18.88 -7.63
C SER A 99 -0.16 20.25 -8.19
N GLU A 100 0.18 21.33 -7.48
CA GLU A 100 0.01 22.71 -7.93
C GLU A 100 1.01 23.09 -9.04
N SER A 101 1.21 22.26 -10.02
CA SER A 101 2.04 22.64 -11.16
C SER A 101 1.23 22.64 -12.44
N GLU A 102 0.75 23.80 -12.80
CA GLU A 102 0.46 24.16 -14.20
C GLU A 102 1.78 24.17 -14.98
N GLY A 103 2.28 22.98 -15.33
CA GLY A 103 3.54 22.89 -16.08
C GLY A 103 3.82 21.46 -16.55
N ILE A 104 4.43 21.38 -17.71
CA ILE A 104 4.69 20.19 -18.55
C ILE A 104 5.54 19.08 -17.87
N SER A 105 5.84 19.16 -16.57
CA SER A 105 6.58 18.13 -15.82
C SER A 105 6.19 18.06 -14.35
N ALA A 106 4.90 17.99 -14.04
CA ALA A 106 4.49 17.58 -12.70
C ALA A 106 4.94 16.13 -12.51
N GLU A 107 5.91 15.89 -11.62
CA GLU A 107 6.26 14.53 -11.22
C GLU A 107 5.02 13.91 -10.57
N ALA A 108 4.64 12.71 -11.01
CA ALA A 108 3.53 11.98 -10.43
C ALA A 108 3.81 11.72 -8.94
N ASN A 109 2.79 11.87 -8.09
CA ASN A 109 2.88 11.51 -6.69
C ASN A 109 3.31 10.05 -6.54
N ARG A 110 4.28 9.80 -5.68
CA ARG A 110 4.86 8.48 -5.44
C ARG A 110 4.16 7.81 -4.27
N ILE A 111 3.57 6.66 -4.52
CA ILE A 111 2.87 5.85 -3.52
C ILE A 111 3.65 4.56 -3.30
N ALA A 112 4.21 4.37 -2.14
CA ALA A 112 4.87 3.13 -1.77
C ALA A 112 3.89 2.15 -1.14
N ILE A 113 4.00 0.88 -1.52
CA ILE A 113 3.24 -0.20 -0.91
C ILE A 113 4.19 -1.03 -0.06
N VAL A 114 3.96 -1.03 1.23
CA VAL A 114 4.77 -1.77 2.22
C VAL A 114 3.93 -2.80 2.95
N GLY A 115 4.55 -3.83 3.44
CA GLY A 115 3.92 -4.91 4.20
C GLY A 115 4.79 -6.16 4.22
N ARG A 116 4.38 -7.12 5.04
CA ARG A 116 5.03 -8.43 5.10
C ARG A 116 5.07 -9.13 3.72
N PRO A 117 5.96 -10.09 3.50
CA PRO A 117 5.86 -10.98 2.35
C PRO A 117 4.49 -11.68 2.29
N ASN A 118 3.97 -11.89 1.08
CA ASN A 118 2.73 -12.64 0.79
C ASN A 118 1.42 -12.01 1.28
N VAL A 119 1.41 -10.73 1.67
CA VAL A 119 0.14 -10.02 1.97
C VAL A 119 -0.62 -9.59 0.72
N GLY A 120 0.00 -9.71 -0.47
CA GLY A 120 -0.62 -9.40 -1.76
C GLY A 120 -0.19 -8.07 -2.37
N LYS A 121 1.00 -7.57 -2.07
CA LYS A 121 1.51 -6.30 -2.62
C LYS A 121 1.52 -6.29 -4.15
N SER A 122 2.11 -7.31 -4.77
CA SER A 122 2.16 -7.43 -6.24
C SER A 122 0.77 -7.58 -6.85
N THR A 123 -0.12 -8.32 -6.21
CA THR A 123 -1.52 -8.47 -6.65
C THR A 123 -2.25 -7.14 -6.59
N LEU A 124 -2.04 -6.35 -5.54
CA LEU A 124 -2.63 -5.02 -5.42
C LEU A 124 -2.10 -4.07 -6.50
N VAL A 125 -0.79 -4.04 -6.75
CA VAL A 125 -0.19 -3.21 -7.80
C VAL A 125 -0.78 -3.56 -9.17
N ASN A 126 -0.91 -4.84 -9.50
CA ASN A 126 -1.51 -5.28 -10.75
C ASN A 126 -2.99 -4.90 -10.85
N CYS A 127 -3.73 -5.00 -9.76
CA CYS A 127 -5.14 -4.57 -9.70
C CYS A 127 -5.28 -3.05 -9.92
N LEU A 128 -4.43 -2.26 -9.26
CA LEU A 128 -4.42 -0.81 -9.40
C LEU A 128 -4.01 -0.34 -10.80
N ALA A 129 -3.06 -1.05 -11.41
CA ALA A 129 -2.60 -0.75 -12.77
C ALA A 129 -3.61 -1.18 -13.85
N GLY A 130 -4.57 -2.04 -13.53
CA GLY A 130 -5.55 -2.58 -14.47
C GLY A 130 -5.00 -3.63 -15.44
N GLU A 131 -3.75 -4.01 -15.30
CA GLU A 131 -3.09 -5.01 -16.14
C GLU A 131 -1.96 -5.71 -15.37
N PRO A 132 -1.59 -6.96 -15.73
CA PRO A 132 -0.51 -7.66 -15.03
C PRO A 132 0.86 -7.10 -15.42
N ARG A 133 1.40 -6.21 -14.58
CA ARG A 133 2.72 -5.59 -14.73
C ARG A 133 3.76 -6.18 -13.79
N MET A 134 3.34 -6.91 -12.77
CA MET A 134 4.20 -7.50 -11.75
C MET A 134 4.08 -9.02 -11.80
N ILE A 135 5.19 -9.71 -11.53
CA ILE A 135 5.16 -11.16 -11.34
C ILE A 135 4.60 -11.44 -9.94
N VAL A 136 3.43 -12.06 -9.90
CA VAL A 136 2.84 -12.57 -8.66
C VAL A 136 3.37 -13.97 -8.42
N ALA A 137 4.26 -14.13 -7.45
CA ALA A 137 4.76 -15.43 -7.03
C ALA A 137 4.78 -15.51 -5.51
N ASP A 138 4.44 -16.67 -4.98
CA ASP A 138 4.45 -16.95 -3.54
C ASP A 138 5.86 -17.17 -2.98
N LEU A 139 6.89 -16.94 -3.79
CA LEU A 139 8.28 -17.16 -3.39
C LEU A 139 8.85 -15.90 -2.73
N PRO A 140 9.44 -16.00 -1.52
CA PRO A 140 10.16 -14.90 -0.91
C PRO A 140 11.30 -14.42 -1.81
N GLY A 141 11.39 -13.10 -2.02
CA GLY A 141 12.49 -12.47 -2.77
C GLY A 141 12.25 -12.27 -4.26
N THR A 142 11.04 -12.45 -4.77
CA THR A 142 10.70 -12.16 -6.18
C THR A 142 10.66 -10.66 -6.51
N THR A 143 10.59 -9.80 -5.50
CA THR A 143 10.63 -8.34 -5.65
C THR A 143 11.77 -7.78 -4.80
N ARG A 144 12.96 -7.62 -5.38
CA ARG A 144 14.15 -7.08 -4.69
C ARG A 144 14.46 -5.64 -5.05
N ASP A 145 13.99 -5.18 -6.22
CA ASP A 145 14.22 -3.83 -6.71
C ASP A 145 12.92 -3.03 -6.68
N SER A 146 13.00 -1.73 -6.37
CA SER A 146 11.85 -0.86 -6.44
C SER A 146 11.44 -0.69 -7.91
N VAL A 147 10.22 -1.05 -8.23
CA VAL A 147 9.64 -0.88 -9.57
C VAL A 147 8.56 0.19 -9.50
N ALA A 148 8.70 1.23 -10.31
CA ALA A 148 7.69 2.27 -10.44
C ALA A 148 6.66 1.85 -11.50
N VAL A 149 5.38 1.81 -11.13
CA VAL A 149 4.26 1.50 -12.02
C VAL A 149 3.37 2.74 -12.13
N PRO A 150 3.23 3.35 -13.31
CA PRO A 150 2.35 4.49 -13.50
C PRO A 150 0.88 4.06 -13.47
N VAL A 151 0.08 4.82 -12.73
CA VAL A 151 -1.39 4.64 -12.65
C VAL A 151 -2.04 6.01 -12.81
N GLU A 152 -3.12 6.08 -13.58
CA GLU A 152 -3.92 7.28 -13.73
C GLU A 152 -5.31 7.05 -13.13
N ARG A 153 -5.76 7.99 -12.30
CA ARG A 153 -7.10 7.99 -11.72
C ARG A 153 -7.68 9.40 -11.76
N ASP A 154 -8.85 9.57 -12.41
CA ASP A 154 -9.57 10.84 -12.49
C ASP A 154 -8.71 12.02 -12.98
N GLY A 155 -7.78 11.78 -13.89
CA GLY A 155 -6.85 12.77 -14.43
C GLY A 155 -5.62 13.02 -13.57
N GLU A 156 -5.48 12.36 -12.42
CA GLU A 156 -4.28 12.41 -11.58
C GLU A 156 -3.33 11.26 -11.90
N ALA A 157 -2.07 11.59 -12.11
CA ALA A 157 -1.03 10.61 -12.32
C ALA A 157 -0.40 10.19 -10.97
N LEU A 158 -0.40 8.91 -10.70
CA LEU A 158 0.24 8.30 -9.53
C LEU A 158 1.35 7.36 -9.98
N SER A 159 2.43 7.31 -9.25
CA SER A 159 3.49 6.33 -9.45
C SER A 159 3.53 5.38 -8.27
N LEU A 160 3.15 4.13 -8.49
CA LEU A 160 3.20 3.09 -7.48
C LEU A 160 4.62 2.56 -7.39
N ILE A 161 5.23 2.66 -6.22
CA ILE A 161 6.56 2.11 -5.94
C ILE A 161 6.35 0.81 -5.17
N HIS A 162 6.72 -0.29 -5.79
CA HIS A 162 6.72 -1.60 -5.17
C HIS A 162 8.12 -1.91 -4.64
N ILE A 163 8.21 -1.99 -3.35
CA ILE A 163 9.45 -2.30 -2.64
C ILE A 163 9.40 -3.69 -2.01
#